data_42792fce1c3647a032010b9fc1e97943
#
_entry.id   42792fce1c3647a032010b9fc1e97943
#
_cell.length_a   1.000
_cell.length_b   1.000
_cell.length_c   1.000
_cell.angle_alpha   90.00
_cell.angle_beta   90.00
_cell.angle_gamma   90.00
#
_symmetry.space_group_name_H-M   'P 1'
#
loop_
_entity.id
_entity.type
_entity.pdbx_description
1 polymer ?
#
loop_
_entity_poly.entity_id
_entity_poly.type
_entity_poly.pdbx_seq_one_letter_code
_entity_poly.pdbx_strand_id
1 'polypeptide(L)'
;KKTIVPLSVFLIGICLLGLYTYNTNSQIQNNQRTLALMNAKTYGQQIEDDLEAGVQITNSLEQILMNSDGQVYDFSKIAKYMMSSSIQSVQLAPNGVVTEIYPDKGNETGKIDLLNDEKRSEISNYAKKYHTTITQGPFELKQSGSGIAIRNPVYLEDENGQEYFWGFTIAIVRVPKIFEDSTNALSKFRYTYRLSKQESPWNKKYKEVY
;
A
#
# COMPACT_ATOMS: atom_id res chain seq x y z
N LYS A 1 32.98 -51.88 -39.95
CA LYS A 1 32.70 -50.60 -40.62
C LYS A 1 31.19 -50.39 -40.93
N LYS A 2 30.40 -51.46 -41.16
CA LYS A 2 28.97 -51.33 -41.55
C LYS A 2 28.00 -50.89 -40.42
N THR A 3 28.41 -50.98 -39.14
CA THR A 3 27.59 -50.63 -37.97
C THR A 3 27.97 -49.27 -37.34
N ILE A 4 29.14 -48.75 -37.67
CA ILE A 4 29.64 -47.47 -37.08
C ILE A 4 28.88 -46.27 -37.62
N VAL A 5 28.58 -46.23 -38.91
CA VAL A 5 27.84 -45.10 -39.55
C VAL A 5 26.40 -44.95 -39.02
N PRO A 6 25.56 -46.00 -38.92
CA PRO A 6 24.23 -45.82 -38.35
C PRO A 6 24.27 -45.45 -36.86
N LEU A 7 25.26 -45.94 -36.10
CA LEU A 7 25.42 -45.59 -34.69
C LEU A 7 25.78 -44.08 -34.50
N SER A 8 26.71 -43.59 -35.36
CA SER A 8 27.12 -42.17 -35.30
C SER A 8 25.97 -41.24 -35.68
N VAL A 9 25.17 -41.59 -36.71
CA VAL A 9 23.95 -40.81 -37.10
C VAL A 9 22.94 -40.80 -35.96
N PHE A 10 22.72 -41.94 -35.30
CA PHE A 10 21.82 -42.06 -34.16
C PHE A 10 22.28 -41.17 -32.97
N LEU A 11 23.54 -41.20 -32.64
CA LEU A 11 24.14 -40.38 -31.57
C LEU A 11 24.04 -38.86 -31.87
N ILE A 12 24.29 -38.46 -33.13
CA ILE A 12 24.13 -37.08 -33.57
C ILE A 12 22.65 -36.68 -33.44
N GLY A 13 21.73 -37.54 -33.82
CA GLY A 13 20.29 -37.30 -33.68
C GLY A 13 19.87 -37.08 -32.22
N ILE A 14 20.38 -37.89 -31.29
CA ILE A 14 20.13 -37.72 -29.85
C ILE A 14 20.71 -36.41 -29.36
N CYS A 15 21.93 -36.04 -29.76
CA CYS A 15 22.56 -34.77 -29.37
C CYS A 15 21.73 -33.55 -29.88
N LEU A 16 21.28 -33.61 -31.13
CA LEU A 16 20.44 -32.52 -31.69
C LEU A 16 19.09 -32.40 -30.98
N LEU A 17 18.41 -33.52 -30.67
CA LEU A 17 17.22 -33.52 -29.87
C LEU A 17 17.46 -33.02 -28.47
N GLY A 18 18.55 -33.38 -27.82
CA GLY A 18 18.96 -32.88 -26.51
C GLY A 18 19.19 -31.37 -26.52
N LEU A 19 19.90 -30.86 -27.52
CA LEU A 19 20.09 -29.41 -27.68
C LEU A 19 18.78 -28.67 -27.96
N TYR A 20 17.94 -29.21 -28.81
CA TYR A 20 16.64 -28.64 -29.12
C TYR A 20 15.77 -28.55 -27.86
N THR A 21 15.61 -29.66 -27.12
CA THR A 21 14.80 -29.70 -25.89
C THR A 21 15.39 -28.77 -24.81
N TYR A 22 16.70 -28.72 -24.65
CA TYR A 22 17.36 -27.81 -23.72
C TYR A 22 17.06 -26.33 -24.08
N ASN A 23 17.22 -25.96 -25.35
CA ASN A 23 17.00 -24.60 -25.81
C ASN A 23 15.54 -24.19 -25.69
N THR A 24 14.61 -25.06 -26.07
CA THR A 24 13.16 -24.84 -25.94
C THR A 24 12.75 -24.69 -24.47
N ASN A 25 13.26 -25.55 -23.58
CA ASN A 25 12.95 -25.48 -22.16
C ASN A 25 13.49 -24.19 -21.52
N SER A 26 14.71 -23.79 -21.91
CA SER A 26 15.30 -22.52 -21.47
C SER A 26 14.48 -21.31 -21.92
N GLN A 27 14.01 -21.29 -23.15
CA GLN A 27 13.11 -20.22 -23.66
C GLN A 27 11.78 -20.18 -22.89
N ILE A 28 11.16 -21.34 -22.63
CA ILE A 28 9.92 -21.43 -21.86
C ILE A 28 10.12 -20.88 -20.46
N GLN A 29 11.20 -21.26 -19.77
CA GLN A 29 11.52 -20.77 -18.43
C GLN A 29 11.75 -19.26 -18.42
N ASN A 30 12.51 -18.73 -19.38
CA ASN A 30 12.75 -17.30 -19.50
C ASN A 30 11.47 -16.50 -19.76
N ASN A 31 10.60 -17.00 -20.62
CA ASN A 31 9.30 -16.38 -20.89
C ASN A 31 8.41 -16.39 -19.64
N GLN A 32 8.34 -17.51 -18.92
CA GLN A 32 7.59 -17.61 -17.66
C GLN A 32 8.11 -16.64 -16.62
N ARG A 33 9.44 -16.54 -16.47
CA ARG A 33 10.07 -15.60 -15.55
C ARG A 33 9.77 -14.13 -15.92
N THR A 34 9.82 -13.80 -17.20
CA THR A 34 9.50 -12.46 -17.69
C THR A 34 8.04 -12.11 -17.41
N LEU A 35 7.11 -13.01 -17.69
CA LEU A 35 5.69 -12.83 -17.38
C LEU A 35 5.44 -12.68 -15.88
N ALA A 36 6.10 -13.48 -15.04
CA ALA A 36 6.00 -13.36 -13.59
C ALA A 36 6.48 -11.98 -13.09
N LEU A 37 7.61 -11.51 -13.59
CA LEU A 37 8.16 -10.18 -13.25
C LEU A 37 7.26 -9.05 -13.73
N MET A 38 6.70 -9.14 -14.94
CA MET A 38 5.77 -8.13 -15.46
C MET A 38 4.50 -8.08 -14.61
N ASN A 39 3.91 -9.23 -14.28
CA ASN A 39 2.73 -9.32 -13.43
C ASN A 39 3.01 -8.76 -12.03
N ALA A 40 4.11 -9.16 -11.39
CA ALA A 40 4.50 -8.64 -10.08
C ALA A 40 4.67 -7.11 -10.09
N LYS A 41 5.29 -6.56 -11.15
CA LYS A 41 5.44 -5.11 -11.33
C LYS A 41 4.09 -4.41 -11.49
N THR A 42 3.21 -4.95 -12.34
CA THR A 42 1.90 -4.35 -12.60
C THR A 42 1.04 -4.31 -11.33
N TYR A 43 1.01 -5.40 -10.58
CA TYR A 43 0.22 -5.45 -9.34
C TYR A 43 0.87 -4.67 -8.20
N GLY A 44 2.21 -4.63 -8.15
CA GLY A 44 2.92 -3.74 -7.23
C GLY A 44 2.59 -2.28 -7.48
N GLN A 45 2.57 -1.87 -8.75
CA GLN A 45 2.20 -0.51 -9.15
C GLN A 45 0.75 -0.18 -8.76
N GLN A 46 -0.20 -1.10 -8.96
CA GLN A 46 -1.59 -0.88 -8.57
C GLN A 46 -1.74 -0.66 -7.05
N ILE A 47 -1.00 -1.41 -6.23
CA ILE A 47 -0.97 -1.21 -4.78
C ILE A 47 -0.41 0.17 -4.44
N GLU A 48 0.65 0.58 -5.11
CA GLU A 48 1.27 1.91 -4.94
C GLU A 48 0.28 3.02 -5.30
N ASP A 49 -0.41 2.89 -6.44
CA ASP A 49 -1.41 3.86 -6.90
C ASP A 49 -2.59 4.00 -5.92
N ASP A 50 -3.08 2.91 -5.34
CA ASP A 50 -4.13 2.93 -4.33
C ASP A 50 -3.69 3.61 -3.02
N LEU A 51 -2.44 3.38 -2.59
CA LEU A 51 -1.86 4.08 -1.44
C LEU A 51 -1.64 5.56 -1.74
N GLU A 52 -1.14 5.89 -2.93
CA GLU A 52 -0.95 7.27 -3.38
C GLU A 52 -2.28 8.04 -3.41
N ALA A 53 -3.37 7.41 -3.83
CA ALA A 53 -4.71 8.02 -3.74
C ALA A 53 -5.08 8.41 -2.30
N GLY A 54 -4.72 7.60 -1.32
CA GLY A 54 -4.89 7.94 0.10
C GLY A 54 -4.00 9.11 0.54
N VAL A 55 -2.76 9.18 0.06
CA VAL A 55 -1.86 10.33 0.30
C VAL A 55 -2.44 11.61 -0.29
N GLN A 56 -2.95 11.56 -1.52
CA GLN A 56 -3.56 12.72 -2.17
C GLN A 56 -4.79 13.24 -1.42
N ILE A 57 -5.59 12.35 -0.84
CA ILE A 57 -6.72 12.75 0.03
C ILE A 57 -6.22 13.51 1.25
N THR A 58 -5.21 12.99 1.94
CA THR A 58 -4.67 13.65 3.14
C THR A 58 -4.07 15.02 2.81
N ASN A 59 -3.34 15.15 1.70
CA ASN A 59 -2.78 16.41 1.24
C ASN A 59 -3.89 17.41 0.83
N SER A 60 -4.96 16.94 0.19
CA SER A 60 -6.09 17.80 -0.18
C SER A 60 -6.79 18.37 1.05
N LEU A 61 -6.97 17.57 2.10
CA LEU A 61 -7.54 18.03 3.36
C LEU A 61 -6.61 19.01 4.07
N GLU A 62 -5.30 18.80 4.04
CA GLU A 62 -4.31 19.75 4.55
C GLU A 62 -4.45 21.10 3.86
N GLN A 63 -4.53 21.13 2.52
CA GLN A 63 -4.72 22.37 1.76
C GLN A 63 -6.02 23.09 2.12
N ILE A 64 -7.11 22.35 2.39
CA ILE A 64 -8.37 22.93 2.85
C ILE A 64 -8.17 23.55 4.24
N LEU A 65 -7.53 22.84 5.17
CA LEU A 65 -7.24 23.34 6.53
C LEU A 65 -6.40 24.59 6.52
N MET A 66 -5.35 24.65 5.70
CA MET A 66 -4.47 25.81 5.53
C MET A 66 -5.22 27.05 4.99
N ASN A 67 -6.22 26.84 4.12
CA ASN A 67 -7.00 27.92 3.50
C ASN A 67 -8.25 28.32 4.30
N SER A 68 -8.54 27.64 5.42
CA SER A 68 -9.77 27.82 6.19
C SER A 68 -9.52 27.89 7.71
N ASP A 69 -8.38 28.45 8.10
CA ASP A 69 -7.99 28.64 9.50
C ASP A 69 -8.14 27.38 10.37
N GLY A 70 -7.74 26.23 9.81
CA GLY A 70 -7.78 24.95 10.52
C GLY A 70 -9.17 24.30 10.61
N GLN A 71 -10.12 24.74 9.81
CA GLN A 71 -11.50 24.19 9.79
C GLN A 71 -11.81 23.53 8.44
N VAL A 72 -12.56 22.44 8.48
CA VAL A 72 -13.14 21.83 7.29
C VAL A 72 -14.65 21.95 7.38
N TYR A 73 -15.20 23.01 6.78
CA TYR A 73 -16.64 23.22 6.75
C TYR A 73 -17.31 22.11 5.93
N ASP A 74 -18.45 21.59 6.42
CA ASP A 74 -19.16 20.48 5.77
C ASP A 74 -18.27 19.24 5.51
N PHE A 75 -17.41 18.87 6.46
CA PHE A 75 -16.46 17.77 6.32
C PHE A 75 -17.08 16.51 5.70
N SER A 76 -18.23 16.06 6.19
CA SER A 76 -18.90 14.86 5.68
C SER A 76 -19.25 14.96 4.19
N LYS A 77 -19.59 16.15 3.70
CA LYS A 77 -19.89 16.39 2.29
C LYS A 77 -18.62 16.33 1.45
N ILE A 78 -17.54 16.96 1.91
CA ILE A 78 -16.23 16.94 1.24
C ILE A 78 -15.67 15.51 1.21
N ALA A 79 -15.62 14.86 2.36
CA ALA A 79 -15.12 13.50 2.51
C ALA A 79 -15.89 12.49 1.65
N LYS A 80 -17.19 12.69 1.46
CA LYS A 80 -18.02 11.85 0.57
C LYS A 80 -17.49 11.84 -0.87
N TYR A 81 -17.03 12.97 -1.38
CA TYR A 81 -16.47 13.05 -2.74
C TYR A 81 -15.05 12.48 -2.84
N MET A 82 -14.35 12.32 -1.72
CA MET A 82 -13.02 11.70 -1.65
C MET A 82 -13.08 10.18 -1.55
N MET A 83 -14.28 9.60 -1.36
CA MET A 83 -14.42 8.15 -1.24
C MET A 83 -14.28 7.45 -2.58
N SER A 84 -13.58 6.32 -2.55
CA SER A 84 -13.47 5.37 -3.67
C SER A 84 -13.65 3.94 -3.18
N SER A 85 -13.55 2.97 -4.07
CA SER A 85 -13.65 1.55 -3.69
C SER A 85 -12.50 1.10 -2.78
N SER A 86 -11.32 1.72 -2.88
CA SER A 86 -10.14 1.44 -2.06
C SER A 86 -10.09 2.25 -0.76
N ILE A 87 -10.84 3.36 -0.65
CA ILE A 87 -10.87 4.19 0.56
C ILE A 87 -11.96 3.72 1.51
N GLN A 88 -11.57 3.32 2.73
CA GLN A 88 -12.49 2.88 3.78
C GLN A 88 -13.09 4.05 4.55
N SER A 89 -12.26 5.02 4.93
CA SER A 89 -12.70 6.23 5.62
C SER A 89 -11.69 7.37 5.47
N VAL A 90 -12.21 8.57 5.66
CA VAL A 90 -11.42 9.81 5.73
C VAL A 90 -11.67 10.42 7.10
N GLN A 91 -10.64 10.96 7.75
CA GLN A 91 -10.72 11.39 9.14
C GLN A 91 -9.91 12.67 9.39
N LEU A 92 -10.33 13.44 10.39
CA LEU A 92 -9.60 14.58 10.94
C LEU A 92 -9.28 14.31 12.40
N ALA A 93 -8.04 14.64 12.80
CA ALA A 93 -7.58 14.45 14.17
C ALA A 93 -6.84 15.68 14.68
N PRO A 94 -7.56 16.79 15.01
CA PRO A 94 -6.96 17.96 15.64
C PRO A 94 -6.30 17.57 16.96
N ASN A 95 -5.09 18.09 17.20
CA ASN A 95 -4.27 17.74 18.36
C ASN A 95 -4.00 16.23 18.54
N GLY A 96 -4.17 15.45 17.46
CA GLY A 96 -3.98 13.99 17.47
C GLY A 96 -5.22 13.19 17.88
N VAL A 97 -6.32 13.81 18.26
CA VAL A 97 -7.56 13.15 18.64
C VAL A 97 -8.53 13.11 17.45
N VAL A 98 -8.98 11.92 17.05
CA VAL A 98 -9.90 11.76 15.94
C VAL A 98 -11.28 12.31 16.31
N THR A 99 -11.65 13.44 15.73
CA THR A 99 -12.93 14.13 16.00
C THR A 99 -13.95 13.99 14.88
N GLU A 100 -13.48 13.81 13.65
CA GLU A 100 -14.36 13.64 12.49
C GLU A 100 -13.97 12.42 11.67
N ILE A 101 -14.96 11.64 11.25
CA ILE A 101 -14.80 10.42 10.45
C ILE A 101 -15.93 10.35 9.43
N TYR A 102 -15.56 10.08 8.19
CA TYR A 102 -16.53 9.75 7.15
C TYR A 102 -16.18 8.41 6.48
N PRO A 103 -17.12 7.47 6.29
CA PRO A 103 -18.47 7.50 6.84
C PRO A 103 -18.45 7.32 8.38
N ASP A 104 -19.41 7.95 9.06
CA ASP A 104 -19.58 7.95 10.52
C ASP A 104 -20.13 6.62 11.06
N LYS A 105 -20.87 5.90 10.23
CA LYS A 105 -21.54 4.64 10.61
C LYS A 105 -20.54 3.57 11.09
N GLY A 106 -20.65 3.22 12.37
CA GLY A 106 -19.80 2.22 13.02
C GLY A 106 -18.42 2.74 13.45
N ASN A 107 -18.15 4.03 13.32
CA ASN A 107 -16.95 4.70 13.78
C ASN A 107 -17.25 5.53 15.05
N GLU A 108 -16.30 5.53 15.99
CA GLU A 108 -16.42 6.28 17.24
C GLU A 108 -15.44 7.46 17.21
N THR A 109 -15.98 8.68 17.22
CA THR A 109 -15.19 9.90 17.35
C THR A 109 -14.80 10.18 18.79
N GLY A 110 -13.70 10.93 19.01
CA GLY A 110 -13.25 11.36 20.33
C GLY A 110 -12.57 10.29 21.20
N LYS A 111 -12.55 9.03 20.77
CA LYS A 111 -11.97 7.91 21.54
C LYS A 111 -10.57 7.49 21.08
N ILE A 112 -10.11 7.95 19.93
CA ILE A 112 -8.82 7.57 19.36
C ILE A 112 -7.88 8.77 19.51
N ASP A 113 -6.96 8.68 20.45
CA ASP A 113 -5.86 9.63 20.63
C ASP A 113 -4.59 9.02 20.02
N LEU A 114 -4.21 9.51 18.85
CA LEU A 114 -3.10 8.98 18.08
C LEU A 114 -1.73 9.23 18.72
N LEU A 115 -1.62 10.26 19.56
CA LEU A 115 -0.36 10.64 20.19
C LEU A 115 -0.11 9.90 21.51
N ASN A 116 -1.17 9.37 22.14
CA ASN A 116 -1.09 8.69 23.42
C ASN A 116 -1.55 7.21 23.37
N ASP A 117 -2.12 6.74 22.25
CA ASP A 117 -2.51 5.34 22.08
C ASP A 117 -1.29 4.41 22.02
N GLU A 118 -1.29 3.33 22.80
CA GLU A 118 -0.18 2.37 22.93
C GLU A 118 0.32 1.82 21.58
N LYS A 119 -0.58 1.60 20.62
CA LYS A 119 -0.25 0.99 19.31
C LYS A 119 0.06 2.01 18.21
N ARG A 120 -0.29 3.29 18.43
CA ARG A 120 -0.25 4.33 17.39
C ARG A 120 0.69 5.48 17.72
N SER A 121 0.98 5.70 19.01
CA SER A 121 1.71 6.88 19.47
C SER A 121 3.13 6.97 18.91
N GLU A 122 3.86 5.87 18.87
CA GLU A 122 5.25 5.87 18.41
C GLU A 122 5.38 6.40 16.98
N ILE A 123 4.59 5.85 16.04
CA ILE A 123 4.64 6.24 14.64
C ILE A 123 3.99 7.61 14.39
N SER A 124 2.94 7.97 15.17
CA SER A 124 2.30 9.28 15.05
C SER A 124 3.20 10.40 15.57
N ASN A 125 3.89 10.17 16.69
CA ASN A 125 4.88 11.11 17.19
C ASN A 125 6.10 11.23 16.27
N TYR A 126 6.49 10.14 15.60
CA TYR A 126 7.51 10.19 14.54
C TYR A 126 7.05 11.09 13.38
N ALA A 127 5.83 10.90 12.87
CA ALA A 127 5.25 11.72 11.81
C ALA A 127 5.24 13.21 12.20
N LYS A 128 4.74 13.51 13.41
CA LYS A 128 4.72 14.85 13.98
C LYS A 128 6.13 15.45 14.07
N LYS A 129 7.09 14.70 14.60
CA LYS A 129 8.46 15.22 14.82
C LYS A 129 9.20 15.53 13.51
N TYR A 130 8.99 14.71 12.48
CA TYR A 130 9.73 14.80 11.22
C TYR A 130 8.92 15.40 10.07
N HIS A 131 7.73 15.95 10.33
CA HIS A 131 6.84 16.55 9.33
C HIS A 131 6.65 15.64 8.11
N THR A 132 6.41 14.36 8.36
CA THR A 132 6.36 13.37 7.29
C THR A 132 5.08 12.54 7.33
N THR A 133 4.46 12.38 6.18
CA THR A 133 3.35 11.45 6.02
C THR A 133 3.82 10.02 6.27
N ILE A 134 3.05 9.27 7.04
CA ILE A 134 3.36 7.88 7.39
C ILE A 134 2.23 6.93 7.01
N THR A 135 2.59 5.68 6.77
CA THR A 135 1.64 4.58 6.62
C THR A 135 1.78 3.61 7.79
N GLN A 136 0.66 3.19 8.36
CA GLN A 136 0.61 2.17 9.41
C GLN A 136 -0.40 1.08 9.05
N GLY A 137 -0.02 -0.14 9.21
CA GLY A 137 -0.91 -1.28 8.94
C GLY A 137 -0.16 -2.40 8.19
N PRO A 138 -0.85 -3.40 7.66
CA PRO A 138 -2.30 -3.56 7.81
C PRO A 138 -2.72 -3.87 9.25
N PHE A 139 -3.94 -3.46 9.64
CA PHE A 139 -4.57 -3.76 10.92
C PHE A 139 -6.05 -4.09 10.72
N GLU A 140 -6.63 -4.86 11.63
CA GLU A 140 -8.05 -5.20 11.58
C GLU A 140 -8.94 -3.96 11.78
N LEU A 141 -9.94 -3.83 10.93
CA LEU A 141 -10.93 -2.76 10.99
C LEU A 141 -12.15 -3.21 11.82
N LYS A 142 -12.72 -2.32 12.62
CA LYS A 142 -13.95 -2.61 13.38
C LYS A 142 -15.14 -3.04 12.51
N GLN A 143 -15.17 -2.60 11.26
CA GLN A 143 -16.23 -2.88 10.30
C GLN A 143 -15.96 -4.09 9.40
N SER A 144 -15.10 -5.01 9.81
CA SER A 144 -14.54 -6.13 9.06
C SER A 144 -13.48 -5.78 8.01
N GLY A 145 -12.55 -6.72 7.79
CA GLY A 145 -11.42 -6.57 6.89
C GLY A 145 -10.22 -5.87 7.54
N SER A 146 -9.20 -5.63 6.74
CA SER A 146 -7.98 -4.97 7.17
C SER A 146 -7.78 -3.65 6.44
N GLY A 147 -7.10 -2.71 7.07
CA GLY A 147 -6.82 -1.39 6.51
C GLY A 147 -5.39 -0.94 6.74
N ILE A 148 -4.95 -0.01 5.90
CA ILE A 148 -3.71 0.74 6.07
C ILE A 148 -4.11 2.20 6.35
N ALA A 149 -3.65 2.75 7.47
CA ALA A 149 -3.82 4.17 7.77
C ALA A 149 -2.68 4.97 7.14
N ILE A 150 -3.06 5.99 6.41
CA ILE A 150 -2.17 7.04 5.93
C ILE A 150 -2.45 8.25 6.81
N ARG A 151 -1.42 8.79 7.46
CA ARG A 151 -1.53 9.97 8.34
C ARG A 151 -0.56 11.03 7.88
N ASN A 152 -1.09 12.19 7.56
CA ASN A 152 -0.33 13.38 7.23
C ASN A 152 -0.39 14.37 8.40
N PRO A 153 0.73 14.71 9.03
CA PRO A 153 0.78 15.73 10.07
C PRO A 153 0.61 17.12 9.45
N VAL A 154 -0.35 17.87 9.95
CA VAL A 154 -0.69 19.22 9.48
C VAL A 154 -0.15 20.26 10.44
N TYR A 155 0.47 21.29 9.87
CA TYR A 155 0.98 22.46 10.59
C TYR A 155 0.34 23.71 10.03
N LEU A 156 -0.07 24.59 10.91
CA LEU A 156 -0.65 25.89 10.57
C LEU A 156 0.15 27.01 11.22
N GLU A 157 -0.02 28.22 10.75
CA GLU A 157 0.57 29.41 11.36
C GLU A 157 -0.47 30.12 12.24
N ASP A 158 -0.04 30.60 13.40
CA ASP A 158 -0.84 31.47 14.25
C ASP A 158 -0.82 32.93 13.75
N GLU A 159 -1.55 33.81 14.44
CA GLU A 159 -1.63 35.26 14.11
C GLU A 159 -0.27 35.95 14.09
N ASN A 160 0.75 35.38 14.73
CA ASN A 160 2.12 35.90 14.79
C ASN A 160 3.04 35.30 13.73
N GLY A 161 2.51 34.41 12.86
CA GLY A 161 3.27 33.65 11.87
C GLY A 161 4.11 32.52 12.48
N GLN A 162 3.77 32.07 13.70
CA GLN A 162 4.45 30.95 14.32
C GLN A 162 3.76 29.64 13.95
N GLU A 163 4.54 28.70 13.39
CA GLU A 163 4.05 27.37 13.05
C GLU A 163 3.69 26.58 14.31
N TYR A 164 2.54 25.93 14.26
CA TYR A 164 2.09 25.01 15.29
C TYR A 164 1.50 23.73 14.70
N PHE A 165 1.61 22.62 15.40
CA PHE A 165 1.01 21.36 15.02
C PHE A 165 -0.51 21.42 15.22
N TRP A 166 -1.25 21.42 14.12
CA TRP A 166 -2.72 21.39 14.16
C TRP A 166 -3.25 19.98 14.49
N GLY A 167 -2.68 18.94 13.89
CA GLY A 167 -3.16 17.57 14.05
C GLY A 167 -2.81 16.68 12.85
N PHE A 168 -3.69 15.75 12.53
CA PHE A 168 -3.52 14.86 11.37
C PHE A 168 -4.74 14.89 10.46
N THR A 169 -4.51 14.85 9.15
CA THR A 169 -5.45 14.35 8.16
C THR A 169 -5.17 12.87 7.91
N ILE A 170 -6.23 12.07 7.75
CA ILE A 170 -6.10 10.61 7.73
C ILE A 170 -6.97 10.02 6.63
N ALA A 171 -6.39 9.08 5.87
CA ALA A 171 -7.12 8.20 4.98
C ALA A 171 -6.88 6.74 5.40
N ILE A 172 -7.95 5.96 5.50
CA ILE A 172 -7.85 4.51 5.70
C ILE A 172 -8.09 3.83 4.37
N VAL A 173 -7.07 3.12 3.89
CA VAL A 173 -7.11 2.35 2.64
C VAL A 173 -7.45 0.90 2.96
N ARG A 174 -8.38 0.33 2.21
CA ARG A 174 -8.91 -1.02 2.44
C ARG A 174 -7.99 -2.09 1.85
N VAL A 175 -7.37 -2.89 2.70
CA VAL A 175 -6.38 -3.93 2.30
C VAL A 175 -6.97 -5.04 1.43
N PRO A 176 -8.12 -5.65 1.74
CA PRO A 176 -8.65 -6.73 0.89
C PRO A 176 -8.84 -6.29 -0.56
N LYS A 177 -9.28 -5.05 -0.77
CA LYS A 177 -9.51 -4.53 -2.12
C LYS A 177 -8.21 -4.35 -2.90
N ILE A 178 -7.17 -3.81 -2.25
CA ILE A 178 -5.85 -3.59 -2.87
C ILE A 178 -5.19 -4.91 -3.27
N PHE A 179 -5.27 -5.92 -2.38
CA PHE A 179 -4.57 -7.18 -2.59
C PHE A 179 -5.40 -8.23 -3.31
N GLU A 180 -6.73 -8.20 -3.19
CA GLU A 180 -7.62 -9.22 -3.73
C GLU A 180 -7.50 -9.36 -5.25
N ASP A 181 -7.56 -8.25 -5.98
CA ASP A 181 -7.44 -8.25 -7.42
C ASP A 181 -6.04 -8.72 -7.87
N SER A 182 -5.00 -8.26 -7.17
CA SER A 182 -3.61 -8.63 -7.43
C SER A 182 -3.35 -10.10 -7.11
N THR A 183 -3.83 -10.59 -5.97
CA THR A 183 -3.61 -11.98 -5.53
C THR A 183 -4.42 -12.96 -6.35
N ASN A 184 -5.66 -12.62 -6.71
CA ASN A 184 -6.50 -13.44 -7.59
C ASN A 184 -5.88 -13.60 -8.98
N ALA A 185 -5.30 -12.52 -9.52
CA ALA A 185 -4.64 -12.58 -10.81
C ALA A 185 -3.33 -13.40 -10.75
N LEU A 186 -2.48 -13.18 -9.74
CA LEU A 186 -1.24 -13.94 -9.55
C LEU A 186 -1.51 -15.43 -9.31
N SER A 187 -2.56 -15.77 -8.55
CA SER A 187 -2.98 -17.16 -8.28
C SER A 187 -3.38 -17.91 -9.56
N LYS A 188 -4.03 -17.24 -10.53
CA LYS A 188 -4.37 -17.82 -11.83
C LYS A 188 -3.14 -18.28 -12.61
N PHE A 189 -2.01 -17.64 -12.41
CA PHE A 189 -0.73 -18.00 -13.04
C PHE A 189 0.07 -19.05 -12.24
N ARG A 190 -0.46 -19.54 -11.11
CA ARG A 190 0.22 -20.49 -10.21
C ARG A 190 1.56 -19.99 -9.66
N TYR A 191 1.70 -18.68 -9.47
CA TYR A 191 2.87 -18.10 -8.84
C TYR A 191 2.74 -18.13 -7.32
N THR A 192 3.86 -18.38 -6.63
CA THR A 192 4.01 -18.06 -5.22
C THR A 192 4.50 -16.61 -5.12
N TYR A 193 3.83 -15.80 -4.34
CA TYR A 193 4.19 -14.40 -4.11
C TYR A 193 4.26 -14.11 -2.61
N ARG A 194 4.99 -13.07 -2.29
CA ARG A 194 5.13 -12.56 -0.93
C ARG A 194 5.08 -11.05 -0.99
N LEU A 195 4.25 -10.47 -0.13
CA LEU A 195 4.26 -9.05 0.11
C LEU A 195 4.92 -8.76 1.45
N SER A 196 5.90 -7.90 1.46
CA SER A 196 6.58 -7.47 2.67
C SER A 196 6.69 -5.96 2.72
N LYS A 197 6.61 -5.40 3.91
CA LYS A 197 6.83 -3.98 4.16
C LYS A 197 7.96 -3.77 5.14
N GLN A 198 8.55 -2.59 5.13
CA GLN A 198 9.45 -2.16 6.18
C GLN A 198 8.68 -2.04 7.51
N GLU A 199 9.26 -2.52 8.61
CA GLU A 199 8.58 -2.60 9.90
C GLU A 199 8.25 -1.22 10.46
N SER A 200 9.16 -0.27 10.31
CA SER A 200 8.99 1.14 10.68
C SER A 200 9.94 2.03 9.89
N PRO A 201 9.71 3.36 9.83
CA PRO A 201 10.61 4.28 9.13
C PRO A 201 12.06 4.28 9.64
N TRP A 202 12.26 3.91 10.90
CA TRP A 202 13.58 3.84 11.56
C TRP A 202 14.17 2.42 11.60
N ASN A 203 13.40 1.38 11.24
CA ASN A 203 13.85 -0.01 11.24
C ASN A 203 13.79 -0.60 9.82
N LYS A 204 14.96 -0.85 9.24
CA LYS A 204 15.07 -1.38 7.87
C LYS A 204 14.73 -2.88 7.73
N LYS A 205 14.26 -3.53 8.80
CA LYS A 205 13.78 -4.91 8.73
C LYS A 205 12.46 -4.96 7.98
N TYR A 206 12.30 -5.97 7.14
CA TYR A 206 11.06 -6.21 6.41
C TYR A 206 10.24 -7.26 7.15
N LYS A 207 8.95 -6.98 7.28
CA LYS A 207 7.95 -7.92 7.82
C LYS A 207 7.02 -8.33 6.69
N GLU A 208 6.76 -9.64 6.60
CA GLU A 208 5.75 -10.17 5.69
C GLU A 208 4.37 -9.73 6.16
N VAL A 209 3.56 -9.26 5.22
CA VAL A 209 2.20 -8.75 5.50
C VAL A 209 1.12 -9.53 4.77
N TYR A 210 1.52 -10.35 3.75
CA TYR A 210 0.63 -11.22 3.00
C TYR A 210 1.42 -12.35 2.31
#